data_d8de82d8ee47a11141653df01f50517a
#
_entry.id   d8de82d8ee47a11141653df01f50517a
#
_cell.length_a   1.000
_cell.length_b   1.000
_cell.length_c   1.000
_cell.angle_alpha   90.00
_cell.angle_beta   90.00
_cell.angle_gamma   90.00
#
_symmetry.space_group_name_H-M   'P 1'
#
loop_
_entity.id
_entity.type
_entity.pdbx_description
1 polymer ?
#
loop_
_entity_poly.entity_id
_entity_poly.type
_entity_poly.pdbx_seq_one_letter_code
_entity_poly.pdbx_strand_id
1 'polypeptide(L)'
;VAAVSPIPGAPSAGIRPFAPARAARAKLRIGVFADRALQPRWIVEALARVAACEYAEIVAIVTEQNRGRSRNSPDETPAWLLRAYTRLDRRLFGGGTDWLAPSDVRRLVPAPRRFEVERAGAAMRESSLDVAFVLGDVDEEALDGVARFGTWRYCFGDEQDCNESLAGVRELLENRPTIASAIRIRRGAGQEDRIAHPSWSRAVAFSLARGHDGVFPKSAQFVARSLRDLHAQGAAWFENATEPAAQARADRSARGPSLVRDLLRVGGRVAQRTVEHLTTVGQWTLAYRFVNDEPWTGSLEGFVRLAPPKDRFWADPFPLEHHGRHYIYFEELPFAAHRAHISVMEVKRDGTHSEPVRVLERDYHLSYPFLLQEGGELYMIPETAHNRAIELYRCVRFPDKWKFERTLVPDVWCADATIHRAGDRLWMFATQGQEGSEINDELHIFTADHLLGEWKPHRRNPVKSDVRNARPAGRLFLQHGDLIRPAQICTPLYGSGIALNRVTRLDDLEYREEEVRRIVPAGRDGILGLHTINRAGALSVTDAFLRRSRFGA
;
A
#
# COMPACT_ATOMS: atom_id res chain seq x y z
N VAL A 1 -9.64 10.43 12.67
CA VAL A 1 -9.59 9.16 11.93
C VAL A 1 -9.14 8.14 12.94
N ALA A 2 -10.05 7.28 13.39
CA ALA A 2 -9.71 6.17 14.27
C ALA A 2 -8.79 5.23 13.50
N ALA A 3 -7.57 5.02 14.02
CA ALA A 3 -6.73 3.92 13.58
C ALA A 3 -7.52 2.63 13.86
N VAL A 4 -7.80 1.87 12.81
CA VAL A 4 -8.41 0.54 12.94
C VAL A 4 -7.44 -0.31 13.74
N SER A 5 -7.81 -0.67 14.97
CA SER A 5 -7.03 -1.59 15.80
C SER A 5 -7.03 -2.98 15.18
N PRO A 6 -5.91 -3.70 15.15
CA PRO A 6 -5.88 -5.07 14.65
C PRO A 6 -6.71 -5.98 15.57
N ILE A 7 -7.54 -6.81 14.97
CA ILE A 7 -8.31 -7.85 15.67
C ILE A 7 -7.35 -8.94 16.12
N PRO A 8 -7.35 -9.39 17.40
CA PRO A 8 -6.49 -10.48 17.84
C PRO A 8 -7.05 -11.83 17.40
N GLY A 9 -6.24 -12.61 16.70
CA GLY A 9 -6.16 -14.06 16.78
C GLY A 9 -7.23 -14.94 16.16
N ALA A 10 -6.99 -15.34 14.89
CA ALA A 10 -7.25 -16.72 14.44
C ALA A 10 -6.13 -17.09 13.45
N PRO A 11 -5.61 -18.35 13.44
CA PRO A 11 -4.67 -18.76 12.42
C PRO A 11 -5.43 -18.87 11.10
N SER A 12 -5.32 -17.85 10.25
CA SER A 12 -5.86 -17.89 8.92
C SER A 12 -5.05 -18.88 8.10
N ALA A 13 -5.70 -19.95 7.62
CA ALA A 13 -5.23 -20.64 6.43
C ALA A 13 -5.17 -19.59 5.32
N GLY A 14 -3.98 -18.98 5.15
CA GLY A 14 -3.76 -17.87 4.24
C GLY A 14 -4.19 -18.27 2.85
N ILE A 15 -5.16 -17.56 2.30
CA ILE A 15 -5.46 -17.63 0.88
C ILE A 15 -4.15 -17.37 0.15
N ARG A 16 -3.79 -18.29 -0.70
CA ARG A 16 -2.68 -18.14 -1.63
C ARG A 16 -3.05 -17.02 -2.61
N PRO A 17 -2.57 -15.78 -2.45
CA PRO A 17 -2.96 -14.66 -3.34
C PRO A 17 -2.34 -14.79 -4.74
N PHE A 18 -1.83 -15.98 -5.09
CA PHE A 18 -1.02 -16.20 -6.27
C PHE A 18 -1.59 -17.33 -7.12
N ALA A 19 -1.74 -17.07 -8.40
CA ALA A 19 -2.06 -18.14 -9.36
C ALA A 19 -1.05 -19.29 -9.23
N PRO A 20 -1.47 -20.56 -9.28
CA PRO A 20 -0.56 -21.70 -9.14
C PRO A 20 0.53 -21.66 -10.21
N ALA A 21 1.79 -21.88 -9.78
CA ALA A 21 2.92 -22.02 -10.69
C ALA A 21 2.68 -23.21 -11.63
N ARG A 22 3.04 -23.08 -12.91
CA ARG A 22 3.00 -24.22 -13.86
C ARG A 22 3.93 -25.32 -13.31
N ALA A 23 3.36 -26.46 -12.94
CA ALA A 23 4.09 -27.64 -12.51
C ALA A 23 4.92 -28.19 -13.68
N ALA A 24 6.25 -27.97 -13.67
CA ALA A 24 7.25 -28.74 -14.45
C ALA A 24 8.68 -28.17 -14.37
N ARG A 25 8.95 -27.10 -13.64
CA ARG A 25 10.32 -26.59 -13.50
C ARG A 25 10.90 -26.98 -12.13
N ALA A 26 12.21 -27.33 -12.10
CA ALA A 26 12.91 -27.52 -10.83
C ALA A 26 12.82 -26.25 -9.95
N LYS A 27 12.78 -26.44 -8.64
CA LYS A 27 12.79 -25.32 -7.69
C LYS A 27 14.04 -24.47 -7.87
N LEU A 28 13.91 -23.16 -7.75
CA LEU A 28 15.05 -22.25 -7.69
C LEU A 28 15.86 -22.51 -6.41
N ARG A 29 17.17 -22.58 -6.54
CA ARG A 29 18.12 -22.88 -5.46
C ARG A 29 18.66 -21.59 -4.86
N ILE A 30 18.33 -21.30 -3.61
CA ILE A 30 18.65 -20.05 -2.93
C ILE A 30 19.74 -20.27 -1.89
N GLY A 31 20.84 -19.52 -2.00
CA GLY A 31 21.83 -19.38 -0.94
C GLY A 31 21.59 -18.09 -0.16
N VAL A 32 21.54 -18.15 1.17
CA VAL A 32 21.42 -16.98 2.04
C VAL A 32 22.78 -16.68 2.66
N PHE A 33 23.28 -15.45 2.50
CA PHE A 33 24.55 -14.97 3.02
C PHE A 33 24.28 -13.84 4.02
N ALA A 34 24.59 -14.05 5.29
CA ALA A 34 24.26 -13.10 6.35
C ALA A 34 25.49 -12.76 7.19
N ASP A 35 25.65 -11.49 7.55
CA ASP A 35 26.71 -11.02 8.45
C ASP A 35 26.64 -11.64 9.84
N ARG A 36 25.44 -12.07 10.27
CA ARG A 36 25.16 -12.69 11.57
C ARG A 36 23.92 -13.59 11.52
N ALA A 37 23.82 -14.52 12.45
CA ALA A 37 22.70 -15.46 12.52
C ALA A 37 21.39 -14.80 13.01
N LEU A 38 21.50 -13.78 13.86
CA LEU A 38 20.35 -13.04 14.36
C LEU A 38 20.04 -11.88 13.42
N GLN A 39 18.94 -11.98 12.69
CA GLN A 39 18.43 -10.99 11.75
C GLN A 39 17.11 -10.39 12.25
N PRO A 40 16.68 -9.23 11.76
CA PRO A 40 15.35 -8.69 12.06
C PRO A 40 14.24 -9.70 11.74
N ARG A 41 13.22 -9.75 12.59
CA ARG A 41 12.10 -10.69 12.47
C ARG A 41 11.45 -10.67 11.08
N TRP A 42 11.23 -9.49 10.50
CA TRP A 42 10.61 -9.38 9.18
C TRP A 42 11.42 -10.08 8.06
N ILE A 43 12.76 -10.08 8.17
CA ILE A 43 13.65 -10.82 7.24
C ILE A 43 13.45 -12.32 7.41
N VAL A 44 13.40 -12.79 8.66
CA VAL A 44 13.16 -14.22 8.94
C VAL A 44 11.79 -14.65 8.42
N GLU A 45 10.77 -13.80 8.55
CA GLU A 45 9.45 -14.05 7.96
C GLU A 45 9.48 -14.06 6.42
N ALA A 46 10.25 -13.14 5.79
CA ALA A 46 10.45 -13.16 4.34
C ALA A 46 11.08 -14.48 3.86
N LEU A 47 12.13 -14.93 4.54
CA LEU A 47 12.79 -16.20 4.21
C LEU A 47 11.93 -17.42 4.54
N ALA A 48 11.12 -17.37 5.61
CA ALA A 48 10.15 -18.42 5.94
C ALA A 48 9.12 -18.61 4.81
N ARG A 49 8.67 -17.52 4.19
CA ARG A 49 7.79 -17.58 3.00
C ARG A 49 8.48 -18.26 1.81
N VAL A 50 9.77 -17.97 1.61
CA VAL A 50 10.57 -18.65 0.57
C VAL A 50 10.70 -20.15 0.88
N ALA A 51 10.99 -20.51 2.13
CA ALA A 51 11.10 -21.91 2.54
C ALA A 51 9.79 -22.71 2.40
N ALA A 52 8.64 -22.02 2.53
CA ALA A 52 7.31 -22.63 2.42
C ALA A 52 6.76 -22.70 0.98
N CYS A 53 7.42 -22.10 -0.03
CA CYS A 53 6.90 -22.07 -1.38
C CYS A 53 7.27 -23.31 -2.21
N GLU A 54 6.52 -23.53 -3.30
CA GLU A 54 6.70 -24.71 -4.18
C GLU A 54 7.74 -24.47 -5.30
N TYR A 55 8.13 -23.21 -5.54
CA TYR A 55 8.95 -22.78 -6.67
C TYR A 55 10.40 -22.43 -6.31
N ALA A 56 10.75 -22.42 -5.01
CA ALA A 56 12.11 -22.16 -4.55
C ALA A 56 12.42 -22.99 -3.30
N GLU A 57 13.71 -23.18 -3.02
CA GLU A 57 14.21 -23.83 -1.81
C GLU A 57 15.46 -23.13 -1.30
N ILE A 58 15.60 -22.98 0.01
CA ILE A 58 16.82 -22.48 0.65
C ILE A 58 17.76 -23.66 0.84
N VAL A 59 18.82 -23.74 0.02
CA VAL A 59 19.76 -24.87 0.04
C VAL A 59 20.95 -24.64 0.97
N ALA A 60 21.24 -23.37 1.31
CA ALA A 60 22.31 -23.02 2.23
C ALA A 60 22.01 -21.72 2.97
N ILE A 61 22.42 -21.66 4.25
CA ILE A 61 22.51 -20.41 5.02
C ILE A 61 23.95 -20.30 5.51
N VAL A 62 24.64 -19.29 5.02
CA VAL A 62 26.02 -18.95 5.38
C VAL A 62 25.97 -17.77 6.34
N THR A 63 26.57 -17.91 7.52
CA THR A 63 26.65 -16.81 8.48
C THR A 63 28.12 -16.55 8.79
N GLU A 64 28.53 -15.30 8.72
CA GLU A 64 29.87 -14.89 9.09
C GLU A 64 30.08 -15.03 10.60
N GLN A 65 31.22 -15.60 11.01
CA GLN A 65 31.65 -15.53 12.40
C GLN A 65 32.30 -14.16 12.60
N ASN A 66 31.65 -13.33 13.37
CA ASN A 66 31.98 -11.97 13.75
C ASN A 66 33.50 -11.72 13.85
N ARG A 67 34.14 -11.27 12.77
CA ARG A 67 35.39 -10.50 12.87
C ARG A 67 34.95 -9.06 13.10
N GLY A 68 35.08 -8.57 14.34
CA GLY A 68 34.72 -7.24 14.80
C GLY A 68 35.40 -6.09 14.03
N ARG A 69 34.96 -5.89 12.80
CA ARG A 69 35.22 -4.71 11.99
C ARG A 69 33.88 -4.12 11.56
N SER A 70 33.23 -3.42 12.51
CA SER A 70 32.44 -2.27 12.09
C SER A 70 33.41 -1.36 11.31
N ARG A 71 33.21 -1.21 9.99
CA ARG A 71 33.77 -0.06 9.29
C ARG A 71 33.07 1.15 9.88
N ASN A 72 33.73 1.78 10.86
CA ASN A 72 33.35 3.09 11.38
C ASN A 72 33.34 4.05 10.20
N SER A 73 32.17 4.35 9.69
CA SER A 73 31.97 5.49 8.80
C SER A 73 32.16 6.75 9.65
N PRO A 74 32.94 7.75 9.18
CA PRO A 74 33.22 8.96 9.97
C PRO A 74 32.00 9.84 10.29
N ASP A 75 30.82 9.52 9.75
CA ASP A 75 29.54 10.22 9.94
C ASP A 75 28.63 9.54 11.00
N GLU A 76 29.20 8.82 11.96
CA GLU A 76 28.40 8.14 12.97
C GLU A 76 27.64 9.13 13.85
N THR A 77 26.40 9.33 13.47
CA THR A 77 25.29 9.63 14.39
C THR A 77 25.47 8.79 15.64
N PRO A 78 25.43 9.35 16.86
CA PRO A 78 25.63 8.57 18.09
C PRO A 78 24.65 7.41 18.15
N ALA A 79 25.08 6.22 17.77
CA ALA A 79 24.24 5.02 17.62
C ALA A 79 23.45 4.69 18.90
N TRP A 80 23.94 5.14 20.07
CA TRP A 80 23.24 4.98 21.35
C TRP A 80 21.99 5.88 21.44
N LEU A 81 22.06 7.13 20.93
CA LEU A 81 20.95 8.08 20.99
C LEU A 81 19.81 7.64 20.06
N LEU A 82 20.14 7.18 18.84
CA LEU A 82 19.16 6.62 17.93
C LEU A 82 18.52 5.36 18.53
N ARG A 83 19.29 4.47 19.14
CA ARG A 83 18.76 3.28 19.85
C ARG A 83 17.85 3.65 21.02
N ALA A 84 18.21 4.66 21.79
CA ALA A 84 17.38 5.14 22.89
C ALA A 84 16.05 5.72 22.35
N TYR A 85 16.11 6.54 21.30
CA TYR A 85 14.93 7.07 20.62
C TYR A 85 14.03 5.93 20.08
N THR A 86 14.58 4.98 19.34
CA THR A 86 13.81 3.86 18.76
C THR A 86 13.11 3.04 19.83
N ARG A 87 13.75 2.81 20.99
CA ARG A 87 13.11 2.11 22.13
C ARG A 87 11.96 2.91 22.72
N LEU A 88 12.15 4.23 22.90
CA LEU A 88 11.10 5.11 23.42
C LEU A 88 9.92 5.21 22.46
N ASP A 89 10.21 5.49 21.19
CA ASP A 89 9.22 5.58 20.10
C ASP A 89 8.36 4.33 20.03
N ARG A 90 9.00 3.18 20.07
CA ARG A 90 8.31 1.91 20.08
C ARG A 90 7.44 1.69 21.30
N ARG A 91 7.90 2.09 22.49
CA ARG A 91 7.12 1.99 23.73
C ARG A 91 5.88 2.89 23.70
N LEU A 92 5.97 4.05 23.05
CA LEU A 92 4.88 5.03 22.99
C LEU A 92 3.92 4.78 21.83
N PHE A 93 4.41 4.31 20.68
CA PHE A 93 3.66 4.26 19.43
C PHE A 93 3.61 2.87 18.78
N GLY A 94 4.42 1.91 19.22
CA GLY A 94 4.39 0.56 18.72
C GLY A 94 3.11 -0.16 19.18
N GLY A 95 2.27 -0.53 18.24
CA GLY A 95 0.97 -1.15 18.52
C GLY A 95 0.88 -2.63 18.20
N GLY A 96 1.97 -3.27 17.76
CA GLY A 96 1.91 -4.60 17.21
C GLY A 96 3.22 -5.39 17.28
N THR A 97 3.52 -6.08 16.22
CA THR A 97 4.70 -6.94 16.07
C THR A 97 6.00 -6.16 16.09
N ASP A 98 7.00 -6.67 16.85
CA ASP A 98 8.37 -6.18 16.75
C ASP A 98 9.05 -6.70 15.47
N TRP A 99 8.94 -5.94 14.39
CA TRP A 99 9.54 -6.29 13.11
C TRP A 99 11.07 -6.31 13.14
N LEU A 100 11.69 -5.54 14.05
CA LEU A 100 13.14 -5.50 14.24
C LEU A 100 13.64 -6.44 15.35
N ALA A 101 12.77 -7.20 16.01
CA ALA A 101 13.17 -8.16 17.03
C ALA A 101 14.18 -9.17 16.46
N PRO A 102 15.29 -9.44 17.16
CA PRO A 102 16.28 -10.42 16.70
C PRO A 102 15.66 -11.82 16.59
N SER A 103 15.80 -12.44 15.43
CA SER A 103 15.29 -13.79 15.13
C SER A 103 16.36 -14.59 14.41
N ASP A 104 16.48 -15.88 14.72
CA ASP A 104 17.56 -16.73 14.20
C ASP A 104 17.19 -17.34 12.83
N VAL A 105 17.86 -16.91 11.77
CA VAL A 105 17.65 -17.42 10.40
C VAL A 105 17.99 -18.89 10.24
N ARG A 106 18.86 -19.44 11.09
CA ARG A 106 19.30 -20.85 10.99
C ARG A 106 18.18 -21.85 11.28
N ARG A 107 17.08 -21.41 11.90
CA ARG A 107 15.88 -22.23 12.15
C ARG A 107 15.10 -22.58 10.88
N LEU A 108 15.40 -21.90 9.77
CA LEU A 108 14.67 -22.09 8.50
C LEU A 108 15.14 -23.30 7.69
N VAL A 109 16.27 -23.89 8.05
CA VAL A 109 16.81 -25.09 7.38
C VAL A 109 17.22 -26.14 8.43
N PRO A 110 16.98 -27.45 8.16
CA PRO A 110 17.28 -28.52 9.13
C PRO A 110 18.78 -28.65 9.45
N ALA A 111 19.64 -28.33 8.50
CA ALA A 111 21.10 -28.45 8.63
C ALA A 111 21.80 -27.23 8.01
N PRO A 112 21.88 -26.09 8.72
CA PRO A 112 22.58 -24.91 8.19
C PRO A 112 24.07 -25.23 8.01
N ARG A 113 24.56 -25.08 6.79
CA ARG A 113 26.00 -25.17 6.52
C ARG A 113 26.65 -23.88 7.03
N ARG A 114 27.61 -24.00 7.95
CA ARG A 114 28.40 -22.87 8.45
C ARG A 114 29.67 -22.78 7.63
N PHE A 115 29.78 -21.72 6.86
CA PHE A 115 31.00 -21.41 6.11
C PHE A 115 31.50 -20.01 6.49
N GLU A 116 32.80 -19.79 6.45
CA GLU A 116 33.35 -18.44 6.35
C GLU A 116 33.07 -17.92 4.94
N VAL A 117 32.63 -16.66 4.79
CA VAL A 117 32.18 -16.11 3.50
C VAL A 117 33.28 -16.24 2.41
N GLU A 118 34.56 -16.01 2.75
CA GLU A 118 35.68 -16.16 1.81
C GLU A 118 35.83 -17.60 1.28
N ARG A 119 35.53 -18.62 2.11
CA ARG A 119 35.52 -20.03 1.70
C ARG A 119 34.19 -20.46 1.09
N ALA A 120 33.11 -19.79 1.46
CA ALA A 120 31.79 -20.09 0.97
C ALA A 120 31.65 -19.79 -0.53
N GLY A 121 32.26 -18.71 -1.02
CA GLY A 121 32.22 -18.34 -2.45
C GLY A 121 32.72 -19.47 -3.35
N ALA A 122 33.84 -20.10 -3.00
CA ALA A 122 34.40 -21.23 -3.76
C ALA A 122 33.52 -22.49 -3.65
N ALA A 123 33.15 -22.88 -2.43
CA ALA A 123 32.32 -24.07 -2.18
C ALA A 123 30.89 -23.93 -2.75
N MET A 124 30.35 -22.70 -2.84
CA MET A 124 29.01 -22.45 -3.35
C MET A 124 28.94 -22.34 -4.88
N ARG A 125 30.05 -22.04 -5.59
CA ARG A 125 30.08 -22.13 -7.06
C ARG A 125 29.83 -23.55 -7.56
N GLU A 126 30.19 -24.57 -6.79
CA GLU A 126 29.86 -25.97 -7.07
C GLU A 126 28.37 -26.30 -6.77
N SER A 127 27.69 -25.46 -5.99
CA SER A 127 26.31 -25.72 -5.54
C SER A 127 25.24 -25.29 -6.54
N SER A 128 25.58 -24.72 -7.68
CA SER A 128 24.67 -24.29 -8.76
C SER A 128 23.50 -23.47 -8.20
N LEU A 129 23.79 -22.37 -7.50
CA LEU A 129 22.76 -21.47 -6.97
C LEU A 129 22.08 -20.68 -8.10
N ASP A 130 20.76 -20.50 -7.99
CA ASP A 130 20.03 -19.59 -8.85
C ASP A 130 20.10 -18.15 -8.32
N VAL A 131 19.95 -17.94 -7.01
CA VAL A 131 19.99 -16.63 -6.35
C VAL A 131 20.84 -16.69 -5.09
N ALA A 132 21.69 -15.69 -4.89
CA ALA A 132 22.40 -15.42 -3.65
C ALA A 132 21.71 -14.26 -2.92
N PHE A 133 21.05 -14.55 -1.80
CA PHE A 133 20.35 -13.53 -1.02
C PHE A 133 21.22 -13.01 0.12
N VAL A 134 21.48 -11.70 0.14
CA VAL A 134 22.48 -11.06 1.01
C VAL A 134 21.79 -10.26 2.10
N LEU A 135 22.26 -10.41 3.35
CA LEU A 135 21.72 -9.79 4.55
C LEU A 135 22.83 -9.13 5.38
N GLY A 136 22.60 -7.88 5.77
CA GLY A 136 23.54 -7.12 6.59
C GLY A 136 24.80 -6.70 5.83
N ASP A 137 25.93 -6.57 6.53
CA ASP A 137 27.22 -6.08 5.98
C ASP A 137 28.06 -7.24 5.43
N VAL A 138 27.64 -7.80 4.31
CA VAL A 138 28.35 -8.86 3.56
C VAL A 138 28.94 -8.26 2.30
N ASP A 139 30.19 -8.62 1.97
CA ASP A 139 30.85 -8.21 0.75
C ASP A 139 30.23 -8.88 -0.47
N GLU A 140 29.46 -8.11 -1.23
CA GLU A 140 28.78 -8.60 -2.43
C GLU A 140 29.74 -8.89 -3.60
N GLU A 141 30.89 -8.21 -3.66
CA GLU A 141 31.88 -8.43 -4.72
C GLU A 141 32.50 -9.83 -4.61
N ALA A 142 32.70 -10.31 -3.38
CA ALA A 142 33.15 -11.67 -3.13
C ALA A 142 32.16 -12.76 -3.61
N LEU A 143 30.91 -12.39 -3.84
CA LEU A 143 29.82 -13.26 -4.31
C LEU A 143 29.58 -13.16 -5.83
N ASP A 144 30.36 -12.38 -6.56
CA ASP A 144 30.20 -12.27 -8.01
C ASP A 144 30.38 -13.65 -8.69
N GLY A 145 29.40 -14.02 -9.51
CA GLY A 145 29.35 -15.30 -10.21
C GLY A 145 29.02 -16.54 -9.35
N VAL A 146 28.64 -16.35 -8.08
CA VAL A 146 28.20 -17.45 -7.19
C VAL A 146 26.81 -17.95 -7.55
N ALA A 147 25.94 -17.09 -8.06
CA ALA A 147 24.57 -17.44 -8.42
C ALA A 147 24.22 -17.00 -9.85
N ARG A 148 23.44 -17.82 -10.54
CA ARG A 148 23.04 -17.62 -11.93
C ARG A 148 22.32 -16.29 -12.18
N PHE A 149 21.46 -15.88 -11.25
CA PHE A 149 20.67 -14.66 -11.34
C PHE A 149 21.16 -13.56 -10.37
N GLY A 150 22.44 -13.64 -9.98
CA GLY A 150 23.12 -12.62 -9.20
C GLY A 150 22.82 -12.62 -7.70
N THR A 151 23.29 -11.55 -7.06
CA THR A 151 23.06 -11.30 -5.64
C THR A 151 21.88 -10.35 -5.44
N TRP A 152 20.98 -10.71 -4.52
CA TRP A 152 19.76 -9.98 -4.21
C TRP A 152 19.81 -9.46 -2.78
N ARG A 153 19.45 -8.22 -2.58
CA ARG A 153 19.29 -7.67 -1.23
C ARG A 153 18.17 -6.64 -1.17
N TYR A 154 17.61 -6.45 0.02
CA TYR A 154 16.69 -5.36 0.28
C TYR A 154 17.41 -4.01 0.28
N CYS A 155 16.76 -2.99 -0.24
CA CYS A 155 17.19 -1.61 -0.10
C CYS A 155 15.99 -0.72 0.27
N PHE A 156 16.30 0.36 1.01
CA PHE A 156 15.33 1.30 1.54
C PHE A 156 15.77 2.74 1.25
N GLY A 157 14.79 3.65 1.18
CA GLY A 157 15.03 5.05 0.87
C GLY A 157 15.35 5.32 -0.60
N ASP A 158 15.34 6.61 -0.98
CA ASP A 158 15.57 7.05 -2.36
C ASP A 158 17.00 6.78 -2.85
N GLU A 159 17.95 6.65 -1.95
CA GLU A 159 19.36 6.36 -2.25
C GLU A 159 19.68 4.86 -2.27
N GLN A 160 18.64 4.02 -2.15
CA GLN A 160 18.78 2.56 -2.12
C GLN A 160 19.80 2.10 -1.05
N ASP A 161 19.73 2.72 0.14
CA ASP A 161 20.52 2.30 1.27
C ASP A 161 20.16 0.86 1.63
N CYS A 162 21.21 0.03 1.72
CA CYS A 162 21.06 -1.40 1.99
C CYS A 162 21.17 -1.72 3.49
N ASN A 163 21.12 -0.72 4.36
CA ASN A 163 21.09 -0.92 5.81
C ASN A 163 19.65 -1.01 6.30
N GLU A 164 19.13 -2.23 6.37
CA GLU A 164 17.74 -2.51 6.77
C GLU A 164 17.38 -1.96 8.17
N SER A 165 18.40 -1.81 9.05
CA SER A 165 18.19 -1.30 10.41
C SER A 165 17.92 0.21 10.47
N LEU A 166 18.23 0.93 9.40
CA LEU A 166 18.04 2.38 9.27
C LEU A 166 16.83 2.75 8.41
N ALA A 167 16.06 1.75 7.92
CA ALA A 167 14.88 2.00 7.11
C ALA A 167 13.93 3.00 7.78
N GLY A 168 13.60 4.10 7.09
CA GLY A 168 12.70 5.15 7.56
C GLY A 168 13.31 6.17 8.53
N VAL A 169 14.55 5.99 8.99
CA VAL A 169 15.20 6.94 9.93
C VAL A 169 15.40 8.30 9.24
N ARG A 170 15.96 8.30 8.04
CA ARG A 170 16.19 9.53 7.28
C ARG A 170 14.89 10.24 6.96
N GLU A 171 13.89 9.48 6.52
CA GLU A 171 12.57 10.01 6.19
C GLU A 171 11.91 10.65 7.41
N LEU A 172 12.03 10.04 8.59
CA LEU A 172 11.55 10.62 9.84
C LEU A 172 12.29 11.92 10.18
N LEU A 173 13.62 11.93 10.15
CA LEU A 173 14.43 13.09 10.53
C LEU A 173 14.22 14.26 9.56
N GLU A 174 14.19 14.00 8.25
CA GLU A 174 14.00 14.99 7.17
C GLU A 174 12.52 15.32 6.91
N ASN A 175 11.59 14.64 7.61
CA ASN A 175 10.14 14.79 7.39
C ASN A 175 9.70 14.45 5.96
N ARG A 176 10.30 13.42 5.35
CA ARG A 176 9.89 12.91 4.05
C ARG A 176 8.57 12.16 4.17
N PRO A 177 7.67 12.25 3.20
CA PRO A 177 6.34 11.66 3.32
C PRO A 177 6.30 10.15 3.05
N THR A 178 7.32 9.57 2.40
CA THR A 178 7.34 8.16 1.99
C THR A 178 8.67 7.49 2.29
N ILE A 179 8.60 6.19 2.59
CA ILE A 179 9.75 5.29 2.67
C ILE A 179 9.73 4.43 1.41
N ALA A 180 10.74 4.56 0.56
CA ALA A 180 10.93 3.66 -0.56
C ALA A 180 11.50 2.33 -0.10
N SER A 181 11.12 1.23 -0.74
CA SER A 181 11.68 -0.11 -0.51
C SER A 181 11.69 -0.92 -1.81
N ALA A 182 12.70 -1.77 -2.00
CA ALA A 182 12.83 -2.59 -3.20
C ALA A 182 13.77 -3.77 -2.95
N ILE A 183 13.91 -4.65 -3.94
CA ILE A 183 15.01 -5.60 -4.04
C ILE A 183 15.99 -5.08 -5.08
N ARG A 184 17.24 -4.84 -4.68
CA ARG A 184 18.35 -4.60 -5.59
C ARG A 184 18.95 -5.93 -6.01
N ILE A 185 19.25 -6.04 -7.30
CA ILE A 185 19.82 -7.22 -7.94
C ILE A 185 21.13 -6.80 -8.60
N ARG A 186 22.25 -7.30 -8.07
CA ARG A 186 23.58 -7.14 -8.64
C ARG A 186 23.92 -8.39 -9.47
N ARG A 187 24.34 -8.19 -10.70
CA ARG A 187 24.66 -9.30 -11.63
C ARG A 187 26.17 -9.55 -11.81
N GLY A 188 27.00 -8.77 -11.15
CA GLY A 188 28.45 -8.85 -11.20
C GLY A 188 29.13 -7.60 -11.76
N ALA A 189 30.47 -7.60 -11.74
CA ALA A 189 31.24 -6.46 -12.17
C ALA A 189 30.95 -6.06 -13.62
N GLY A 190 30.77 -4.78 -13.87
CA GLY A 190 30.51 -4.22 -15.21
C GLY A 190 29.09 -4.36 -15.73
N GLN A 191 28.17 -4.95 -14.96
CA GLN A 191 26.74 -4.97 -15.28
C GLN A 191 25.99 -3.97 -14.41
N GLU A 192 24.96 -3.35 -14.98
CA GLU A 192 24.10 -2.42 -14.26
C GLU A 192 23.22 -3.17 -13.25
N ASP A 193 23.16 -2.66 -12.02
CA ASP A 193 22.26 -3.17 -10.99
C ASP A 193 20.81 -2.96 -11.43
N ARG A 194 19.91 -3.85 -11.03
CA ARG A 194 18.49 -3.77 -11.34
C ARG A 194 17.66 -3.75 -10.07
N ILE A 195 16.49 -3.16 -10.18
CA ILE A 195 15.51 -3.03 -9.09
C ILE A 195 14.27 -3.86 -9.41
N ALA A 196 13.87 -4.69 -8.47
CA ALA A 196 12.60 -5.42 -8.51
C ALA A 196 11.66 -4.95 -7.39
N HIS A 197 10.38 -4.93 -7.69
CA HIS A 197 9.31 -4.51 -6.77
C HIS A 197 9.55 -3.13 -6.13
N PRO A 198 9.77 -2.06 -6.92
CA PRO A 198 9.82 -0.72 -6.35
C PRO A 198 8.50 -0.41 -5.63
N SER A 199 8.61 0.09 -4.41
CA SER A 199 7.47 0.27 -3.51
C SER A 199 7.65 1.49 -2.63
N TRP A 200 6.57 2.20 -2.38
CA TRP A 200 6.53 3.38 -1.51
C TRP A 200 5.46 3.18 -0.44
N SER A 201 5.90 3.20 0.83
CA SER A 201 5.04 3.17 2.01
C SER A 201 4.97 4.54 2.65
N ARG A 202 3.96 4.80 3.44
CA ARG A 202 3.83 6.06 4.17
C ARG A 202 4.90 6.17 5.27
N ALA A 203 5.67 7.24 5.28
CA ALA A 203 6.49 7.63 6.42
C ALA A 203 5.62 8.36 7.45
N VAL A 204 5.71 7.95 8.71
CA VAL A 204 4.96 8.59 9.78
C VAL A 204 5.84 9.65 10.43
N ALA A 205 5.52 10.92 10.21
CA ALA A 205 6.37 12.08 10.54
C ALA A 205 6.78 12.21 12.03
N PHE A 206 6.17 11.44 12.92
CA PHE A 206 6.39 11.50 14.37
C PHE A 206 6.75 10.15 14.99
N SER A 207 6.75 9.05 14.24
CA SER A 207 7.05 7.72 14.76
C SER A 207 7.66 6.79 13.72
N LEU A 208 8.86 6.31 14.01
CA LEU A 208 9.54 5.30 13.21
C LEU A 208 8.84 3.94 13.32
N ALA A 209 8.40 3.56 14.52
CA ALA A 209 7.73 2.28 14.76
C ALA A 209 6.47 2.12 13.89
N ARG A 210 5.64 3.16 13.80
CA ARG A 210 4.47 3.17 12.92
C ARG A 210 4.81 3.14 11.43
N GLY A 211 5.92 3.78 11.03
CA GLY A 211 6.43 3.68 9.66
C GLY A 211 6.86 2.24 9.33
N HIS A 212 7.50 1.56 10.28
CA HIS A 212 7.90 0.17 10.15
C HIS A 212 6.70 -0.79 9.99
N ASP A 213 5.58 -0.54 10.68
CA ASP A 213 4.36 -1.33 10.52
C ASP A 213 3.79 -1.26 9.09
N GLY A 214 4.02 -0.16 8.36
CA GLY A 214 3.64 -0.03 6.94
C GLY A 214 4.63 -0.69 5.97
N VAL A 215 5.93 -0.63 6.25
CA VAL A 215 6.97 -1.01 5.27
C VAL A 215 7.40 -2.48 5.37
N PHE A 216 7.64 -3.02 6.58
CA PHE A 216 8.25 -4.35 6.71
C PHE A 216 7.34 -5.52 6.37
N PRO A 217 6.05 -5.56 6.78
CA PRO A 217 5.15 -6.66 6.40
C PRO A 217 5.01 -6.80 4.88
N LYS A 218 4.96 -5.67 4.18
CA LYS A 218 4.91 -5.60 2.73
C LYS A 218 6.22 -6.06 2.10
N SER A 219 7.36 -5.50 2.55
CA SER A 219 8.69 -5.86 2.04
C SER A 219 8.99 -7.36 2.22
N ALA A 220 8.50 -7.98 3.28
CA ALA A 220 8.64 -9.41 3.50
C ALA A 220 8.04 -10.30 2.39
N GLN A 221 7.20 -9.74 1.51
CA GLN A 221 6.61 -10.45 0.38
C GLN A 221 7.50 -10.41 -0.88
N PHE A 222 8.39 -9.42 -1.01
CA PHE A 222 9.06 -9.12 -2.28
C PHE A 222 9.92 -10.27 -2.80
N VAL A 223 10.72 -10.91 -1.95
CA VAL A 223 11.59 -12.02 -2.37
C VAL A 223 10.76 -13.19 -2.88
N ALA A 224 9.73 -13.61 -2.15
CA ALA A 224 8.87 -14.70 -2.57
C ALA A 224 8.14 -14.39 -3.89
N ARG A 225 7.64 -13.16 -4.07
CA ARG A 225 7.02 -12.70 -5.33
C ARG A 225 8.01 -12.70 -6.48
N SER A 226 9.23 -12.16 -6.28
CA SER A 226 10.28 -12.15 -7.30
C SER A 226 10.70 -13.55 -7.72
N LEU A 227 10.87 -14.46 -6.76
CA LEU A 227 11.22 -15.85 -7.04
C LEU A 227 10.11 -16.60 -7.78
N ARG A 228 8.84 -16.35 -7.44
CA ARG A 228 7.70 -16.91 -8.18
C ARG A 228 7.75 -16.48 -9.64
N ASP A 229 7.93 -15.18 -9.87
CA ASP A 229 7.90 -14.61 -11.21
C ASP A 229 9.13 -15.03 -12.02
N LEU A 230 10.31 -15.09 -11.39
CA LEU A 230 11.53 -15.65 -11.98
C LEU A 230 11.35 -17.14 -12.34
N HIS A 231 10.77 -17.94 -11.45
CA HIS A 231 10.49 -19.35 -11.72
C HIS A 231 9.53 -19.53 -12.90
N ALA A 232 8.50 -18.69 -12.99
CA ALA A 232 7.49 -18.77 -14.05
C ALA A 232 8.03 -18.32 -15.42
N GLN A 233 8.86 -17.27 -15.46
CA GLN A 233 9.29 -16.57 -16.67
C GLN A 233 10.75 -16.85 -17.05
N GLY A 234 11.59 -17.29 -16.10
CA GLY A 234 13.03 -17.48 -16.31
C GLY A 234 13.74 -16.16 -16.59
N ALA A 235 14.76 -16.18 -17.47
CA ALA A 235 15.56 -15.00 -17.78
C ALA A 235 14.73 -13.82 -18.34
N ALA A 236 13.63 -14.07 -19.01
CA ALA A 236 12.75 -13.01 -19.52
C ALA A 236 12.17 -12.10 -18.41
N TRP A 237 12.06 -12.59 -17.18
CA TRP A 237 11.63 -11.79 -16.05
C TRP A 237 12.58 -10.60 -15.80
N PHE A 238 13.88 -10.80 -15.93
CA PHE A 238 14.85 -9.70 -15.74
C PHE A 238 14.66 -8.56 -16.72
N GLU A 239 14.37 -8.89 -17.98
CA GLU A 239 14.23 -7.87 -19.02
C GLU A 239 12.88 -7.10 -18.88
N ASN A 240 11.85 -7.77 -18.39
CA ASN A 240 10.48 -7.24 -18.44
C ASN A 240 9.95 -6.72 -17.09
N ALA A 241 10.49 -7.19 -15.97
CA ALA A 241 9.91 -6.94 -14.64
C ALA A 241 10.86 -6.20 -13.69
N THR A 242 12.09 -5.90 -14.12
CA THR A 242 13.05 -5.15 -13.32
C THR A 242 13.43 -3.85 -14.03
N GLU A 243 13.59 -2.79 -13.26
CA GLU A 243 14.05 -1.49 -13.76
C GLU A 243 15.56 -1.34 -13.52
N PRO A 244 16.31 -0.56 -14.36
CA PRO A 244 17.67 -0.16 -14.03
C PRO A 244 17.70 0.51 -12.66
N ALA A 245 18.66 0.18 -11.82
CA ALA A 245 18.87 0.92 -10.60
C ALA A 245 19.27 2.35 -10.99
N ALA A 246 18.50 3.34 -10.57
CA ALA A 246 18.93 4.72 -10.71
C ALA A 246 20.31 4.83 -10.05
N GLN A 247 21.30 5.34 -10.79
CA GLN A 247 22.60 5.64 -10.18
C GLN A 247 22.30 6.52 -8.98
N ALA A 248 22.64 6.03 -7.79
CA ALA A 248 22.49 6.79 -6.57
C ALA A 248 23.23 8.11 -6.82
N ARG A 249 22.49 9.17 -7.10
CA ARG A 249 23.06 10.51 -7.11
C ARG A 249 23.52 10.72 -5.68
N ALA A 250 24.82 10.57 -5.51
CA ALA A 250 25.50 10.98 -4.32
C ALA A 250 25.39 12.51 -4.19
N ASP A 251 24.20 12.99 -4.00
CA ASP A 251 23.96 14.28 -3.40
C ASP A 251 24.23 14.12 -1.88
N ARG A 252 25.48 13.77 -1.62
CA ARG A 252 26.12 13.97 -0.33
C ARG A 252 26.23 15.48 -0.13
N SER A 253 25.12 16.18 -0.04
CA SER A 253 25.10 17.47 0.61
C SER A 253 25.45 17.21 2.08
N ALA A 254 26.75 17.17 2.31
CA ALA A 254 27.39 17.02 3.59
C ALA A 254 27.03 18.20 4.51
N ARG A 255 25.84 18.16 5.07
CA ARG A 255 25.57 18.77 6.35
C ARG A 255 25.22 17.60 7.25
N GLY A 256 26.21 17.15 8.02
CA GLY A 256 25.96 16.22 9.11
C GLY A 256 24.82 16.80 9.95
N PRO A 257 23.63 16.19 9.95
CA PRO A 257 22.52 16.69 10.73
C PRO A 257 22.94 16.61 12.19
N SER A 258 22.72 17.69 12.95
CA SER A 258 22.75 17.57 14.39
C SER A 258 21.57 16.68 14.78
N LEU A 259 21.79 15.38 14.97
CA LEU A 259 20.75 14.41 15.35
C LEU A 259 19.89 14.94 16.50
N VAL A 260 20.51 15.63 17.48
CA VAL A 260 19.79 16.24 18.60
C VAL A 260 18.77 17.25 18.10
N ARG A 261 19.15 18.14 17.18
CA ARG A 261 18.23 19.13 16.61
C ARG A 261 17.09 18.47 15.85
N ASP A 262 17.37 17.41 15.08
CA ASP A 262 16.35 16.76 14.28
C ASP A 262 15.41 15.90 15.15
N LEU A 263 15.90 15.27 16.20
CA LEU A 263 15.07 14.63 17.23
C LEU A 263 14.20 15.64 18.00
N LEU A 264 14.71 16.84 18.27
CA LEU A 264 13.88 17.92 18.85
C LEU A 264 12.76 18.33 17.89
N ARG A 265 13.01 18.40 16.59
CA ARG A 265 11.96 18.64 15.58
C ARG A 265 10.92 17.52 15.54
N VAL A 266 11.35 16.26 15.66
CA VAL A 266 10.43 15.11 15.80
C VAL A 266 9.56 15.29 17.04
N GLY A 267 10.18 15.63 18.20
CA GLY A 267 9.46 15.94 19.44
C GLY A 267 8.43 17.07 19.27
N GLY A 268 8.80 18.14 18.56
CA GLY A 268 7.88 19.23 18.19
C GLY A 268 6.68 18.75 17.38
N ARG A 269 6.89 17.86 16.37
CA ARG A 269 5.79 17.26 15.59
C ARG A 269 4.87 16.39 16.45
N VAL A 270 5.43 15.63 17.40
CA VAL A 270 4.64 14.85 18.37
C VAL A 270 3.76 15.78 19.20
N ALA A 271 4.34 16.85 19.77
CA ALA A 271 3.62 17.82 20.59
C ALA A 271 2.50 18.51 19.78
N GLN A 272 2.83 19.00 18.57
CA GLN A 272 1.83 19.59 17.68
C GLN A 272 0.68 18.63 17.39
N ARG A 273 0.99 17.37 17.06
CA ARG A 273 -0.04 16.35 16.78
C ARG A 273 -0.91 16.07 17.99
N THR A 274 -0.34 16.06 19.18
CA THR A 274 -1.05 15.89 20.44
C THR A 274 -2.02 17.05 20.68
N VAL A 275 -1.55 18.29 20.53
CA VAL A 275 -2.39 19.49 20.65
C VAL A 275 -3.53 19.46 19.63
N GLU A 276 -3.22 19.17 18.36
CA GLU A 276 -4.25 19.03 17.30
C GLU A 276 -5.31 17.99 17.69
N HIS A 277 -4.89 16.82 18.18
CA HIS A 277 -5.79 15.74 18.60
C HIS A 277 -6.69 16.15 19.77
N LEU A 278 -6.16 16.90 20.72
CA LEU A 278 -6.91 17.38 21.89
C LEU A 278 -7.87 18.53 21.54
N THR A 279 -7.50 19.39 20.61
CA THR A 279 -8.23 20.64 20.32
C THR A 279 -9.15 20.58 19.10
N THR A 280 -8.92 19.63 18.20
CA THR A 280 -9.69 19.54 16.94
C THR A 280 -10.31 18.16 16.71
N VAL A 281 -11.35 18.13 15.89
CA VAL A 281 -11.98 16.93 15.33
C VAL A 281 -11.88 16.99 13.82
N GLY A 282 -11.36 15.93 13.21
CA GLY A 282 -11.41 15.76 11.76
C GLY A 282 -12.81 15.38 11.30
N GLN A 283 -13.27 16.02 10.26
CA GLN A 283 -14.60 15.78 9.72
C GLN A 283 -14.55 15.79 8.19
N TRP A 284 -15.03 14.73 7.55
CA TRP A 284 -15.31 14.67 6.13
C TRP A 284 -16.66 15.29 5.83
N THR A 285 -16.75 16.01 4.73
CA THR A 285 -17.98 16.64 4.21
C THR A 285 -18.12 16.31 2.74
N LEU A 286 -19.32 16.34 2.20
CA LEU A 286 -19.54 16.15 0.77
C LEU A 286 -19.61 17.49 0.04
N ALA A 287 -19.30 17.45 -1.26
CA ALA A 287 -19.50 18.58 -2.13
C ALA A 287 -19.98 18.09 -3.51
N TYR A 288 -20.89 18.83 -4.14
CA TYR A 288 -21.38 18.51 -5.47
C TYR A 288 -21.55 19.74 -6.34
N ARG A 289 -21.52 19.56 -7.65
CA ARG A 289 -21.87 20.56 -8.63
C ARG A 289 -22.51 19.93 -9.86
N PHE A 290 -23.30 20.69 -10.57
CA PHE A 290 -23.81 20.32 -11.88
C PHE A 290 -23.02 21.05 -12.97
N VAL A 291 -22.32 20.31 -13.82
CA VAL A 291 -21.51 20.83 -14.91
C VAL A 291 -21.71 20.02 -16.17
N ASN A 292 -21.64 20.66 -17.31
CA ASN A 292 -21.63 20.03 -18.61
C ASN A 292 -20.17 19.93 -19.08
N ASP A 293 -19.65 18.69 -19.16
CA ASP A 293 -18.38 18.31 -19.78
C ASP A 293 -17.07 19.04 -19.40
N GLU A 294 -17.06 19.84 -18.34
CA GLU A 294 -15.82 20.44 -17.85
C GLU A 294 -14.96 19.42 -17.10
N PRO A 295 -13.66 19.32 -17.43
CA PRO A 295 -12.73 18.51 -16.64
C PRO A 295 -12.63 19.05 -15.21
N TRP A 296 -12.63 18.16 -14.24
CA TRP A 296 -12.47 18.57 -12.86
C TRP A 296 -11.08 19.16 -12.61
N THR A 297 -11.04 20.40 -12.11
CA THR A 297 -9.79 21.16 -11.93
C THR A 297 -9.15 20.98 -10.56
N GLY A 298 -9.85 20.33 -9.60
CA GLY A 298 -9.42 20.20 -8.22
C GLY A 298 -9.81 21.38 -7.32
N SER A 299 -10.43 22.40 -7.87
CA SER A 299 -11.05 23.47 -7.09
C SER A 299 -12.45 23.07 -6.66
N LEU A 300 -12.83 23.39 -5.42
CA LEU A 300 -14.24 23.30 -4.96
C LEU A 300 -15.03 24.58 -5.29
N GLU A 301 -14.48 25.47 -6.10
CA GLU A 301 -15.22 26.63 -6.59
C GLU A 301 -16.44 26.19 -7.40
N GLY A 302 -17.58 26.77 -7.10
CA GLY A 302 -18.86 26.39 -7.71
C GLY A 302 -19.47 25.09 -7.19
N PHE A 303 -18.86 24.43 -6.20
CA PHE A 303 -19.48 23.30 -5.51
C PHE A 303 -20.41 23.76 -4.39
N VAL A 304 -21.57 23.13 -4.29
CA VAL A 304 -22.44 23.18 -3.09
C VAL A 304 -21.83 22.25 -2.04
N ARG A 305 -21.52 22.78 -0.87
CA ARG A 305 -20.98 21.99 0.24
C ARG A 305 -22.11 21.46 1.10
N LEU A 306 -22.07 20.17 1.41
CA LEU A 306 -23.02 19.47 2.28
C LEU A 306 -22.32 19.16 3.60
N ALA A 307 -22.51 20.01 4.59
CA ALA A 307 -21.89 19.83 5.91
C ALA A 307 -22.70 18.83 6.75
N PRO A 308 -22.09 17.74 7.24
CA PRO A 308 -22.77 16.83 8.15
C PRO A 308 -22.99 17.48 9.53
N PRO A 309 -23.92 16.93 10.35
CA PRO A 309 -24.02 17.26 11.76
C PRO A 309 -22.68 17.09 12.49
N LYS A 310 -22.49 17.81 13.62
CA LYS A 310 -21.23 17.83 14.38
C LYS A 310 -20.84 16.47 14.98
N ASP A 311 -21.77 15.54 15.11
CA ASP A 311 -21.61 14.21 15.71
C ASP A 311 -21.20 13.10 14.74
N ARG A 312 -21.00 13.44 13.45
CA ARG A 312 -20.68 12.47 12.39
C ARG A 312 -19.86 13.07 11.27
N PHE A 313 -19.43 12.23 10.32
CA PHE A 313 -18.92 12.69 9.04
C PHE A 313 -19.63 12.00 7.87
N TRP A 314 -19.53 12.60 6.68
CA TRP A 314 -19.97 12.06 5.39
C TRP A 314 -18.79 12.01 4.43
N ALA A 315 -18.58 10.85 3.79
CA ALA A 315 -17.46 10.60 2.90
C ALA A 315 -17.84 9.69 1.72
N ASP A 316 -16.92 9.46 0.81
CA ASP A 316 -17.04 8.52 -0.30
C ASP A 316 -18.33 8.68 -1.15
N PRO A 317 -18.58 9.87 -1.75
CA PRO A 317 -19.82 10.09 -2.48
C PRO A 317 -19.83 9.39 -3.85
N PHE A 318 -20.89 8.62 -4.13
CA PHE A 318 -21.20 8.01 -5.41
C PHE A 318 -22.52 8.55 -5.96
N PRO A 319 -22.48 9.31 -7.08
CA PRO A 319 -23.67 9.86 -7.68
C PRO A 319 -24.40 8.83 -8.55
N LEU A 320 -25.71 8.97 -8.62
CA LEU A 320 -26.59 8.22 -9.50
C LEU A 320 -27.70 9.14 -10.03
N GLU A 321 -27.94 9.10 -11.34
CA GLU A 321 -29.11 9.67 -11.97
C GLU A 321 -30.15 8.58 -12.21
N HIS A 322 -31.38 8.81 -11.74
CA HIS A 322 -32.49 7.88 -11.89
C HIS A 322 -33.79 8.64 -12.15
N HIS A 323 -34.39 8.39 -13.33
CA HIS A 323 -35.61 9.08 -13.78
C HIS A 323 -35.55 10.62 -13.70
N GLY A 324 -34.39 11.18 -14.11
CA GLY A 324 -34.16 12.65 -14.10
C GLY A 324 -33.94 13.26 -12.73
N ARG A 325 -33.89 12.46 -11.67
CA ARG A 325 -33.53 12.87 -10.31
C ARG A 325 -32.12 12.45 -9.99
N HIS A 326 -31.45 13.19 -9.12
CA HIS A 326 -30.04 12.99 -8.79
C HIS A 326 -29.88 12.58 -7.33
N TYR A 327 -29.15 11.52 -7.10
CA TYR A 327 -28.91 10.93 -5.78
C TYR A 327 -27.41 10.83 -5.53
N ILE A 328 -27.03 10.98 -4.25
CA ILE A 328 -25.66 10.72 -3.78
C ILE A 328 -25.75 9.63 -2.71
N TYR A 329 -25.11 8.48 -2.95
CA TYR A 329 -24.86 7.45 -1.95
C TYR A 329 -23.50 7.73 -1.32
N PHE A 330 -23.38 7.56 0.00
CA PHE A 330 -22.17 7.96 0.71
C PHE A 330 -22.01 7.19 2.02
N GLU A 331 -20.79 7.19 2.53
CA GLU A 331 -20.46 6.74 3.88
C GLU A 331 -20.97 7.75 4.90
N GLU A 332 -21.71 7.29 5.89
CA GLU A 332 -22.09 8.07 7.05
C GLU A 332 -21.57 7.41 8.32
N LEU A 333 -20.67 8.09 9.06
CA LEU A 333 -20.09 7.59 10.30
C LEU A 333 -20.49 8.47 11.48
N PRO A 334 -21.44 8.05 12.32
CA PRO A 334 -21.68 8.65 13.63
C PRO A 334 -20.52 8.37 14.57
N PHE A 335 -19.94 9.39 15.19
CA PHE A 335 -18.74 9.21 16.02
C PHE A 335 -18.98 8.29 17.23
N ALA A 336 -20.19 8.30 17.80
CA ALA A 336 -20.56 7.42 18.91
C ALA A 336 -20.66 5.93 18.51
N ALA A 337 -20.96 5.64 17.23
CA ALA A 337 -21.11 4.27 16.77
C ALA A 337 -19.76 3.61 16.42
N HIS A 338 -18.71 4.40 16.15
CA HIS A 338 -17.39 3.97 15.68
C HIS A 338 -17.42 3.08 14.42
N ARG A 339 -18.55 3.09 13.71
CA ARG A 339 -18.85 2.22 12.58
C ARG A 339 -19.76 2.98 11.60
N ALA A 340 -19.37 2.99 10.33
CA ALA A 340 -20.12 3.62 9.28
C ALA A 340 -21.17 2.68 8.68
N HIS A 341 -22.17 3.29 8.08
CA HIS A 341 -23.19 2.68 7.25
C HIS A 341 -23.33 3.49 5.95
N ILE A 342 -24.06 2.96 4.96
CA ILE A 342 -24.32 3.68 3.72
C ILE A 342 -25.66 4.42 3.83
N SER A 343 -25.62 5.70 3.45
CA SER A 343 -26.79 6.57 3.35
C SER A 343 -26.96 7.11 1.93
N VAL A 344 -28.16 7.57 1.60
CA VAL A 344 -28.48 8.22 0.34
C VAL A 344 -29.21 9.54 0.59
N MET A 345 -28.94 10.54 -0.24
CA MET A 345 -29.73 11.77 -0.31
C MET A 345 -30.03 12.14 -1.76
N GLU A 346 -31.17 12.78 -2.00
CA GLU A 346 -31.48 13.42 -3.27
C GLU A 346 -30.90 14.85 -3.27
N VAL A 347 -30.28 15.27 -4.36
CA VAL A 347 -29.73 16.61 -4.53
C VAL A 347 -30.31 17.26 -5.79
N LYS A 348 -30.49 18.59 -5.76
CA LYS A 348 -31.06 19.35 -6.86
C LYS A 348 -30.12 20.44 -7.36
N ARG A 349 -30.40 20.95 -8.58
CA ARG A 349 -29.59 22.00 -9.21
C ARG A 349 -29.67 23.35 -8.48
N ASP A 350 -30.76 23.59 -7.73
CA ASP A 350 -30.95 24.80 -6.93
C ASP A 350 -30.20 24.81 -5.61
N GLY A 351 -29.40 23.77 -5.34
CA GLY A 351 -28.63 23.60 -4.10
C GLY A 351 -29.39 22.92 -2.97
N THR A 352 -30.69 22.64 -3.14
CA THR A 352 -31.48 21.93 -2.11
C THR A 352 -31.19 20.43 -2.14
N HIS A 353 -31.36 19.79 -0.99
CA HIS A 353 -31.22 18.34 -0.83
C HIS A 353 -32.21 17.77 0.17
N SER A 354 -32.46 16.47 0.08
CA SER A 354 -33.25 15.76 1.09
C SER A 354 -32.42 15.47 2.34
N GLU A 355 -33.07 15.14 3.44
CA GLU A 355 -32.41 14.51 4.58
C GLU A 355 -31.80 13.16 4.16
N PRO A 356 -30.65 12.77 4.73
CA PRO A 356 -30.06 11.46 4.51
C PRO A 356 -30.98 10.33 4.97
N VAL A 357 -31.04 9.27 4.14
CA VAL A 357 -31.76 8.04 4.47
C VAL A 357 -30.73 6.90 4.52
N ARG A 358 -30.67 6.20 5.66
CA ARG A 358 -29.84 5.00 5.81
C ARG A 358 -30.37 3.88 4.93
N VAL A 359 -29.50 3.30 4.07
CA VAL A 359 -29.92 2.30 3.09
C VAL A 359 -29.27 0.94 3.30
N LEU A 360 -28.07 0.90 3.89
CA LEU A 360 -27.35 -0.35 4.18
C LEU A 360 -26.54 -0.22 5.47
N GLU A 361 -26.77 -1.13 6.40
CA GLU A 361 -26.03 -1.25 7.66
C GLU A 361 -25.68 -2.70 7.93
N ARG A 362 -24.50 -2.93 8.52
CA ARG A 362 -24.01 -4.24 8.97
C ARG A 362 -23.43 -4.12 10.38
N ASP A 363 -23.06 -5.24 10.98
CA ASP A 363 -22.32 -5.30 12.23
C ASP A 363 -20.82 -4.96 12.09
N TYR A 364 -20.37 -4.70 10.88
CA TYR A 364 -19.05 -4.20 10.49
C TYR A 364 -19.14 -2.87 9.74
N HIS A 365 -18.00 -2.19 9.60
CA HIS A 365 -17.89 -0.91 8.91
C HIS A 365 -18.17 -1.04 7.41
N LEU A 366 -18.94 -0.10 6.85
CA LEU A 366 -19.22 0.03 5.43
C LEU A 366 -18.84 1.43 4.95
N SER A 367 -18.11 1.51 3.83
CA SER A 367 -17.72 2.75 3.15
C SER A 367 -17.76 2.57 1.64
N TYR A 368 -17.37 3.57 0.88
CA TYR A 368 -17.14 3.52 -0.57
C TYR A 368 -18.23 2.77 -1.36
N PRO A 369 -19.49 3.26 -1.40
CA PRO A 369 -20.62 2.54 -2.00
C PRO A 369 -20.58 2.58 -3.53
N PHE A 370 -19.67 1.79 -4.15
CA PHE A 370 -19.55 1.71 -5.60
C PHE A 370 -20.85 1.18 -6.21
N LEU A 371 -21.47 1.95 -7.10
CA LEU A 371 -22.73 1.59 -7.76
C LEU A 371 -22.47 1.07 -9.17
N LEU A 372 -23.21 0.05 -9.60
CA LEU A 372 -23.13 -0.54 -10.92
C LEU A 372 -24.52 -0.91 -11.42
N GLN A 373 -24.83 -0.54 -12.68
CA GLN A 373 -26.02 -1.04 -13.39
C GLN A 373 -25.60 -2.18 -14.34
N GLU A 374 -26.25 -3.32 -14.20
CA GLU A 374 -25.97 -4.52 -14.99
C GLU A 374 -27.25 -5.31 -15.23
N GLY A 375 -27.56 -5.65 -16.49
CA GLY A 375 -28.75 -6.43 -16.83
C GLY A 375 -30.10 -5.78 -16.43
N GLY A 376 -30.16 -4.46 -16.33
CA GLY A 376 -31.35 -3.72 -15.88
C GLY A 376 -31.49 -3.60 -14.35
N GLU A 377 -30.62 -4.25 -13.59
CA GLU A 377 -30.60 -4.21 -12.13
C GLU A 377 -29.53 -3.21 -11.63
N LEU A 378 -29.77 -2.63 -10.47
CA LEU A 378 -28.82 -1.75 -9.78
C LEU A 378 -28.14 -2.52 -8.65
N TYR A 379 -26.82 -2.49 -8.63
CA TYR A 379 -25.98 -3.13 -7.65
C TYR A 379 -25.12 -2.12 -6.90
N MET A 380 -24.70 -2.49 -5.68
CA MET A 380 -23.74 -1.77 -4.85
C MET A 380 -22.65 -2.74 -4.39
N ILE A 381 -21.40 -2.29 -4.46
CA ILE A 381 -20.23 -2.96 -3.89
C ILE A 381 -19.63 -1.99 -2.88
N PRO A 382 -20.04 -2.02 -1.61
CA PRO A 382 -19.43 -1.20 -0.57
C PRO A 382 -18.07 -1.79 -0.18
N GLU A 383 -17.21 -1.01 0.44
CA GLU A 383 -16.07 -1.55 1.16
C GLU A 383 -16.56 -2.41 2.34
N THR A 384 -16.13 -3.65 2.37
CA THR A 384 -16.44 -4.64 3.40
C THR A 384 -15.17 -5.29 3.97
N ALA A 385 -14.07 -4.53 4.04
CA ALA A 385 -12.76 -5.00 4.47
C ALA A 385 -12.77 -5.68 5.85
N HIS A 386 -13.56 -5.17 6.79
CA HIS A 386 -13.71 -5.75 8.12
C HIS A 386 -14.32 -7.17 8.10
N ASN A 387 -15.15 -7.47 7.10
CA ASN A 387 -15.69 -8.82 6.87
C ASN A 387 -14.74 -9.70 6.03
N ARG A 388 -13.56 -9.19 5.65
CA ARG A 388 -12.55 -9.90 4.84
C ARG A 388 -13.13 -10.47 3.54
N ALA A 389 -13.99 -9.70 2.87
CA ALA A 389 -14.62 -10.09 1.63
C ALA A 389 -14.93 -8.86 0.77
N ILE A 390 -15.14 -9.06 -0.52
CA ILE A 390 -15.77 -8.08 -1.41
C ILE A 390 -17.20 -8.58 -1.65
N GLU A 391 -18.18 -7.81 -1.19
CA GLU A 391 -19.60 -8.19 -1.19
C GLU A 391 -20.41 -7.39 -2.20
N LEU A 392 -21.41 -8.04 -2.79
CA LEU A 392 -22.37 -7.47 -3.74
C LEU A 392 -23.75 -7.38 -3.10
N TYR A 393 -24.37 -6.22 -3.25
CA TYR A 393 -25.75 -5.97 -2.84
C TYR A 393 -26.59 -5.55 -4.04
N ARG A 394 -27.84 -6.02 -4.13
CA ARG A 394 -28.78 -5.64 -5.16
C ARG A 394 -29.88 -4.73 -4.61
N CYS A 395 -30.23 -3.69 -5.36
CA CYS A 395 -31.36 -2.82 -5.04
C CYS A 395 -32.66 -3.56 -5.31
N VAL A 396 -33.48 -3.75 -4.30
CA VAL A 396 -34.78 -4.43 -4.42
C VAL A 396 -35.94 -3.44 -4.44
N ARG A 397 -35.74 -2.23 -3.93
CA ARG A 397 -36.61 -1.08 -4.05
C ARG A 397 -35.77 0.21 -4.02
N PHE A 398 -35.81 0.96 -5.08
CA PHE A 398 -35.07 2.21 -5.21
C PHE A 398 -35.71 3.32 -4.35
N PRO A 399 -34.93 4.18 -3.66
CA PRO A 399 -33.45 4.15 -3.56
C PRO A 399 -32.94 3.41 -2.32
N ASP A 400 -33.81 2.94 -1.42
CA ASP A 400 -33.53 2.71 0.01
C ASP A 400 -33.45 1.23 0.44
N LYS A 401 -33.86 0.27 -0.39
CA LYS A 401 -33.87 -1.14 0.02
C LYS A 401 -32.87 -1.98 -0.78
N TRP A 402 -31.88 -2.47 -0.06
CA TRP A 402 -30.79 -3.27 -0.60
C TRP A 402 -30.75 -4.64 0.06
N LYS A 403 -30.43 -5.66 -0.72
CA LYS A 403 -30.30 -7.06 -0.27
C LYS A 403 -28.92 -7.57 -0.64
N PHE A 404 -28.29 -8.30 0.29
CA PHE A 404 -27.09 -9.07 -0.01
C PHE A 404 -27.37 -10.04 -1.15
N GLU A 405 -26.55 -10.00 -2.18
CA GLU A 405 -26.67 -10.87 -3.35
C GLU A 405 -25.67 -12.02 -3.26
N ARG A 406 -24.40 -11.69 -3.12
CA ARG A 406 -23.33 -12.68 -2.94
C ARG A 406 -21.99 -12.07 -2.53
N THR A 407 -21.06 -12.91 -2.10
CA THR A 407 -19.64 -12.59 -2.01
C THR A 407 -19.00 -12.75 -3.39
N LEU A 408 -18.34 -11.70 -3.88
CA LEU A 408 -17.59 -11.71 -5.14
C LEU A 408 -16.20 -12.31 -4.96
N VAL A 409 -15.48 -11.85 -3.93
CA VAL A 409 -14.14 -12.35 -3.60
C VAL A 409 -14.10 -12.61 -2.09
N PRO A 410 -14.02 -13.87 -1.66
CA PRO A 410 -13.91 -14.21 -0.24
C PRO A 410 -12.49 -14.08 0.29
N ASP A 411 -12.35 -14.00 1.62
CA ASP A 411 -11.11 -14.06 2.40
C ASP A 411 -10.03 -13.05 1.97
N VAL A 412 -10.40 -11.86 1.53
CA VAL A 412 -9.51 -10.77 1.16
C VAL A 412 -9.71 -9.57 2.07
N TRP A 413 -8.63 -8.92 2.45
CA TRP A 413 -8.69 -7.63 3.14
C TRP A 413 -8.47 -6.53 2.10
N CYS A 414 -9.55 -6.16 1.40
CA CYS A 414 -9.54 -5.21 0.31
C CYS A 414 -10.35 -3.97 0.63
N ALA A 415 -9.87 -2.81 0.13
CA ALA A 415 -10.57 -1.54 0.20
C ALA A 415 -10.90 -1.00 -1.20
N ASP A 416 -12.01 -0.26 -1.28
CA ASP A 416 -12.42 0.59 -2.39
C ASP A 416 -12.55 -0.15 -3.74
N ALA A 417 -13.22 -1.31 -3.72
CA ALA A 417 -13.44 -2.12 -4.92
C ALA A 417 -14.21 -1.33 -6.00
N THR A 418 -13.55 -1.12 -7.14
CA THR A 418 -14.05 -0.31 -8.27
C THR A 418 -14.05 -1.13 -9.54
N ILE A 419 -15.20 -1.33 -10.16
CA ILE A 419 -15.31 -2.10 -11.40
C ILE A 419 -15.29 -1.19 -12.63
N HIS A 420 -14.53 -1.59 -13.62
CA HIS A 420 -14.52 -1.03 -14.97
C HIS A 420 -14.79 -2.13 -16.00
N ARG A 421 -15.66 -1.85 -16.99
CA ARG A 421 -15.89 -2.74 -18.13
C ARG A 421 -15.02 -2.32 -19.30
N ALA A 422 -14.19 -3.23 -19.78
CA ALA A 422 -13.42 -3.07 -21.00
C ALA A 422 -13.72 -4.24 -21.95
N GLY A 423 -14.38 -3.94 -23.08
CA GLY A 423 -14.92 -4.97 -23.95
C GLY A 423 -15.92 -5.88 -23.23
N ASP A 424 -15.77 -7.18 -23.37
CA ASP A 424 -16.64 -8.19 -22.75
C ASP A 424 -16.20 -8.57 -21.32
N ARG A 425 -15.17 -7.91 -20.77
CA ARG A 425 -14.60 -8.19 -19.45
C ARG A 425 -14.87 -7.14 -18.42
N LEU A 426 -15.02 -7.60 -17.18
CA LEU A 426 -15.02 -6.76 -15.99
C LEU A 426 -13.66 -6.82 -15.30
N TRP A 427 -13.18 -5.65 -14.92
CA TRP A 427 -11.92 -5.44 -14.20
C TRP A 427 -12.23 -4.74 -12.88
N MET A 428 -11.93 -5.38 -11.79
CA MET A 428 -12.13 -4.81 -10.44
C MET A 428 -10.77 -4.40 -9.88
N PHE A 429 -10.66 -3.13 -9.53
CA PHE A 429 -9.50 -2.52 -8.89
C PHE A 429 -9.79 -2.37 -7.40
N ALA A 430 -8.89 -2.83 -6.54
CA ALA A 430 -9.00 -2.66 -5.10
C ALA A 430 -7.60 -2.62 -4.49
N THR A 431 -7.40 -1.89 -3.41
CA THR A 431 -6.18 -2.10 -2.62
C THR A 431 -6.37 -3.28 -1.69
N GLN A 432 -5.31 -4.07 -1.53
CA GLN A 432 -5.30 -5.21 -0.63
C GLN A 432 -4.18 -5.07 0.39
N GLY A 433 -4.53 -5.09 1.68
CA GLY A 433 -3.59 -5.13 2.77
C GLY A 433 -3.12 -6.55 3.09
N GLN A 434 -1.98 -6.64 3.76
CA GLN A 434 -1.46 -7.87 4.37
C GLN A 434 -1.63 -7.77 5.88
N GLU A 435 -1.65 -8.91 6.56
CA GLU A 435 -1.71 -8.92 8.02
C GLU A 435 -0.55 -8.12 8.62
N GLY A 436 -0.88 -7.15 9.47
CA GLY A 436 0.08 -6.22 10.08
C GLY A 436 0.55 -5.07 9.19
N SER A 437 0.06 -4.94 7.93
CA SER A 437 0.39 -3.82 7.03
C SER A 437 -0.74 -2.78 6.95
N GLU A 438 -0.52 -1.72 6.15
CA GLU A 438 -1.59 -0.79 5.75
C GLU A 438 -2.33 -1.33 4.51
N ILE A 439 -3.58 -0.93 4.34
CA ILE A 439 -4.43 -1.32 3.19
C ILE A 439 -4.35 -0.30 2.02
N ASN A 440 -3.45 0.69 2.11
CA ASN A 440 -3.50 1.87 1.25
C ASN A 440 -2.58 1.84 0.04
N ASP A 441 -1.68 0.87 -0.08
CA ASP A 441 -0.50 1.01 -0.92
C ASP A 441 -0.25 -0.12 -1.94
N GLU A 442 -0.97 -1.24 -1.90
CA GLU A 442 -0.87 -2.30 -2.90
C GLU A 442 -2.16 -2.44 -3.72
N LEU A 443 -2.12 -2.01 -4.99
CA LEU A 443 -3.23 -2.16 -5.93
C LEU A 443 -3.29 -3.58 -6.49
N HIS A 444 -4.44 -4.22 -6.34
CA HIS A 444 -4.78 -5.51 -6.92
C HIS A 444 -5.87 -5.35 -7.96
N ILE A 445 -5.84 -6.20 -8.98
CA ILE A 445 -6.86 -6.29 -10.02
C ILE A 445 -7.45 -7.70 -9.99
N PHE A 446 -8.76 -7.81 -10.14
CA PHE A 446 -9.47 -9.06 -10.36
C PHE A 446 -10.26 -8.96 -11.67
N THR A 447 -10.45 -10.07 -12.35
CA THR A 447 -11.18 -10.12 -13.63
C THR A 447 -12.31 -11.14 -13.58
N ALA A 448 -13.42 -10.82 -14.27
CA ALA A 448 -14.52 -11.74 -14.50
C ALA A 448 -15.16 -11.46 -15.86
N ASP A 449 -15.80 -12.48 -16.47
CA ASP A 449 -16.53 -12.33 -17.72
C ASP A 449 -17.90 -11.66 -17.50
N HIS A 450 -18.50 -11.84 -16.31
CA HIS A 450 -19.74 -11.17 -15.90
C HIS A 450 -19.78 -10.96 -14.38
N LEU A 451 -20.60 -10.03 -13.91
CA LEU A 451 -20.64 -9.57 -12.51
C LEU A 451 -20.82 -10.72 -11.50
N LEU A 452 -21.72 -11.65 -11.80
CA LEU A 452 -22.03 -12.80 -10.93
C LEU A 452 -21.13 -14.02 -11.23
N GLY A 453 -20.11 -13.86 -12.08
CA GLY A 453 -19.13 -14.90 -12.40
C GLY A 453 -18.08 -15.14 -11.33
N GLU A 454 -17.10 -15.96 -11.68
CA GLU A 454 -15.90 -16.19 -10.89
C GLU A 454 -14.93 -15.03 -11.09
N TRP A 455 -14.53 -14.36 -10.01
CA TRP A 455 -13.52 -13.32 -10.03
C TRP A 455 -12.13 -13.92 -9.82
N LYS A 456 -11.23 -13.72 -10.79
CA LYS A 456 -9.87 -14.26 -10.79
C LYS A 456 -8.85 -13.15 -10.55
N PRO A 457 -7.87 -13.35 -9.68
CA PRO A 457 -6.82 -12.37 -9.48
C PRO A 457 -5.95 -12.22 -10.73
N HIS A 458 -5.58 -10.99 -11.05
CA HIS A 458 -4.62 -10.71 -12.09
C HIS A 458 -3.27 -11.36 -11.74
N ARG A 459 -2.60 -11.94 -12.73
CA ARG A 459 -1.37 -12.73 -12.50
C ARG A 459 -0.19 -11.92 -11.96
N ARG A 460 -0.20 -10.60 -12.14
CA ARG A 460 0.83 -9.69 -11.64
C ARG A 460 0.49 -9.00 -10.33
N ASN A 461 -0.57 -9.41 -9.65
CA ASN A 461 -0.93 -8.81 -8.37
C ASN A 461 0.20 -8.92 -7.31
N PRO A 462 0.47 -7.84 -6.56
CA PRO A 462 -0.05 -6.49 -6.75
C PRO A 462 0.50 -5.87 -8.04
N VAL A 463 -0.35 -5.17 -8.79
CA VAL A 463 0.05 -4.51 -10.04
C VAL A 463 0.76 -3.19 -9.81
N LYS A 464 0.64 -2.64 -8.61
CA LYS A 464 1.31 -1.41 -8.15
C LYS A 464 1.49 -1.44 -6.63
N SER A 465 2.60 -0.90 -6.15
CA SER A 465 2.91 -0.79 -4.71
C SER A 465 3.35 0.63 -4.39
N ASP A 466 2.37 1.55 -4.22
CA ASP A 466 2.65 2.97 -4.06
C ASP A 466 1.54 3.69 -3.28
N VAL A 467 1.83 4.10 -2.06
CA VAL A 467 0.90 4.84 -1.19
C VAL A 467 0.45 6.18 -1.77
N ARG A 468 1.16 6.69 -2.79
CA ARG A 468 0.85 7.98 -3.42
C ARG A 468 -0.29 7.90 -4.44
N ASN A 469 -0.58 6.69 -4.97
CA ASN A 469 -1.59 6.54 -6.02
C ASN A 469 -2.04 5.08 -6.28
N ALA A 470 -1.95 4.19 -5.29
CA ALA A 470 -2.49 2.82 -5.44
C ALA A 470 -4.00 2.76 -5.15
N ARG A 471 -4.45 3.33 -4.02
CA ARG A 471 -5.83 3.18 -3.52
C ARG A 471 -6.85 3.85 -4.44
N PRO A 472 -7.94 3.17 -4.88
CA PRO A 472 -8.96 3.77 -5.73
C PRO A 472 -9.59 5.01 -5.10
N ALA A 473 -10.02 5.98 -5.93
CA ALA A 473 -10.61 7.25 -5.50
C ALA A 473 -11.91 7.55 -6.28
N GLY A 474 -12.60 6.52 -6.76
CA GLY A 474 -13.82 6.65 -7.54
C GLY A 474 -13.77 5.86 -8.85
N ARG A 475 -14.79 6.05 -9.68
CA ARG A 475 -14.94 5.37 -10.98
C ARG A 475 -13.82 5.72 -11.93
N LEU A 476 -13.39 4.74 -12.73
CA LEU A 476 -12.59 5.03 -13.92
C LEU A 476 -13.48 5.74 -14.95
N PHE A 477 -12.91 6.68 -15.68
CA PHE A 477 -13.62 7.46 -16.69
C PHE A 477 -12.75 7.72 -17.93
N LEU A 478 -13.39 8.01 -19.06
CA LEU A 478 -12.70 8.43 -20.28
C LEU A 478 -12.51 9.95 -20.29
N GLN A 479 -11.30 10.39 -20.60
CA GLN A 479 -10.97 11.81 -20.82
C GLN A 479 -10.11 11.93 -22.08
N HIS A 480 -10.60 12.62 -23.10
CA HIS A 480 -9.95 12.78 -24.41
C HIS A 480 -9.55 11.45 -25.07
N GLY A 481 -10.31 10.37 -24.81
CA GLY A 481 -10.04 9.03 -25.31
C GLY A 481 -9.15 8.17 -24.43
N ASP A 482 -8.49 8.75 -23.44
CA ASP A 482 -7.69 8.03 -22.45
C ASP A 482 -8.54 7.51 -21.28
N LEU A 483 -8.28 6.29 -20.83
CA LEU A 483 -8.89 5.75 -19.61
C LEU A 483 -8.14 6.27 -18.39
N ILE A 484 -8.84 7.01 -17.54
CA ILE A 484 -8.29 7.62 -16.34
C ILE A 484 -8.77 6.86 -15.10
N ARG A 485 -7.83 6.46 -14.26
CA ARG A 485 -8.09 5.89 -12.94
C ARG A 485 -7.78 6.92 -11.85
N PRO A 486 -8.77 7.42 -11.12
CA PRO A 486 -8.54 8.22 -9.92
C PRO A 486 -7.97 7.34 -8.80
N ALA A 487 -7.00 7.87 -8.06
CA ALA A 487 -6.38 7.20 -6.93
C ALA A 487 -6.15 8.18 -5.77
N GLN A 488 -6.31 7.69 -4.55
CA GLN A 488 -6.07 8.46 -3.34
C GLN A 488 -4.57 8.67 -3.12
N ILE A 489 -4.19 9.88 -2.71
CA ILE A 489 -2.87 10.17 -2.16
C ILE A 489 -2.95 9.95 -0.65
N CYS A 490 -2.42 8.82 -0.17
CA CYS A 490 -2.51 8.44 1.26
C CYS A 490 -1.26 8.84 2.07
N THR A 491 -0.52 9.84 1.59
CA THR A 491 0.68 10.38 2.24
C THR A 491 0.78 11.90 2.07
N PRO A 492 1.26 12.72 3.03
CA PRO A 492 1.67 12.33 4.39
C PRO A 492 0.51 11.87 5.28
N LEU A 493 -0.74 12.18 4.90
CA LEU A 493 -1.97 11.77 5.58
C LEU A 493 -2.88 11.03 4.62
N TYR A 494 -3.74 10.17 5.16
CA TYR A 494 -4.82 9.53 4.41
C TYR A 494 -5.72 10.60 3.76
N GLY A 495 -6.00 10.45 2.46
CA GLY A 495 -6.84 11.39 1.73
C GLY A 495 -6.21 12.77 1.52
N SER A 496 -4.87 12.90 1.44
CA SER A 496 -4.20 14.18 1.18
C SER A 496 -4.55 14.80 -0.17
N GLY A 497 -5.12 14.02 -1.10
CA GLY A 497 -5.50 14.45 -2.43
C GLY A 497 -5.80 13.27 -3.34
N ILE A 498 -5.95 13.56 -4.63
CA ILE A 498 -6.26 12.57 -5.67
C ILE A 498 -5.21 12.65 -6.78
N ALA A 499 -4.66 11.52 -7.17
CA ALA A 499 -3.84 11.35 -8.35
C ALA A 499 -4.72 10.83 -9.50
N LEU A 500 -4.61 11.42 -10.68
CA LEU A 500 -5.23 10.93 -11.91
C LEU A 500 -4.18 10.16 -12.70
N ASN A 501 -4.44 8.88 -12.95
CA ASN A 501 -3.52 7.99 -13.64
C ASN A 501 -4.14 7.57 -14.97
N ARG A 502 -3.42 7.79 -16.07
CA ARG A 502 -3.77 7.30 -17.40
C ARG A 502 -3.40 5.82 -17.48
N VAL A 503 -4.38 4.95 -17.67
CA VAL A 503 -4.16 3.52 -17.91
C VAL A 503 -3.65 3.35 -19.34
N THR A 504 -2.40 2.95 -19.49
CA THR A 504 -1.76 2.75 -20.81
C THR A 504 -1.81 1.29 -21.25
N ARG A 505 -2.01 0.36 -20.32
CA ARG A 505 -2.19 -1.06 -20.61
C ARG A 505 -3.05 -1.74 -19.55
N LEU A 506 -4.02 -2.54 -20.02
CA LEU A 506 -4.90 -3.35 -19.17
C LEU A 506 -5.26 -4.62 -19.93
N ASP A 507 -4.56 -5.71 -19.64
CA ASP A 507 -4.82 -7.04 -20.18
C ASP A 507 -4.47 -8.14 -19.16
N ASP A 508 -4.72 -9.42 -19.45
CA ASP A 508 -4.49 -10.55 -18.53
C ASP A 508 -3.02 -10.73 -18.12
N LEU A 509 -2.10 -10.14 -18.88
CA LEU A 509 -0.65 -10.31 -18.70
C LEU A 509 0.00 -9.11 -18.04
N GLU A 510 -0.49 -7.90 -18.35
CA GLU A 510 0.12 -6.66 -17.93
C GLU A 510 -0.91 -5.60 -17.54
N TYR A 511 -0.49 -4.79 -16.58
CA TYR A 511 -1.11 -3.52 -16.23
C TYR A 511 -0.04 -2.44 -16.20
N ARG A 512 -0.32 -1.29 -16.84
CA ARG A 512 0.53 -0.11 -16.77
C ARG A 512 -0.33 1.15 -16.68
N GLU A 513 0.12 2.10 -15.91
CA GLU A 513 -0.46 3.43 -15.82
C GLU A 513 0.60 4.48 -15.60
N GLU A 514 0.28 5.72 -15.97
CA GLU A 514 1.12 6.90 -15.78
C GLU A 514 0.33 7.95 -15.02
N GLU A 515 0.93 8.57 -14.01
CA GLU A 515 0.32 9.70 -13.34
C GLU A 515 0.35 10.94 -14.25
N VAL A 516 -0.84 11.45 -14.60
CA VAL A 516 -0.97 12.61 -15.49
C VAL A 516 -1.29 13.89 -14.73
N ARG A 517 -1.84 13.78 -13.51
CA ARG A 517 -2.22 14.97 -12.71
C ARG A 517 -2.38 14.63 -11.24
N ARG A 518 -2.03 15.59 -10.38
CA ARG A 518 -2.37 15.59 -8.94
C ARG A 518 -3.34 16.70 -8.63
N ILE A 519 -4.29 16.39 -7.78
CA ILE A 519 -5.30 17.27 -7.25
C ILE A 519 -5.14 17.29 -5.75
N VAL A 520 -4.56 18.37 -5.24
CA VAL A 520 -4.35 18.56 -3.81
C VAL A 520 -5.02 19.87 -3.38
N PRO A 521 -5.61 19.92 -2.18
CA PRO A 521 -6.21 21.14 -1.67
C PRO A 521 -5.20 22.28 -1.60
N ALA A 522 -5.58 23.47 -2.07
CA ALA A 522 -4.73 24.66 -2.01
C ALA A 522 -4.62 25.26 -0.58
N GLY A 523 -5.29 24.69 0.40
CA GLY A 523 -5.33 25.15 1.80
C GLY A 523 -6.09 26.45 2.04
N ARG A 524 -6.56 27.13 0.99
CA ARG A 524 -7.22 28.45 1.10
C ARG A 524 -8.59 28.41 1.76
N ASP A 525 -9.29 27.28 1.65
CA ASP A 525 -10.67 27.08 2.16
C ASP A 525 -10.75 26.24 3.43
N GLY A 526 -9.62 26.07 4.12
CA GLY A 526 -9.53 25.17 5.28
C GLY A 526 -9.62 23.69 4.94
N ILE A 527 -9.64 23.34 3.65
CA ILE A 527 -9.65 21.97 3.17
C ILE A 527 -8.25 21.39 3.30
N LEU A 528 -8.15 20.25 3.97
CA LEU A 528 -6.89 19.56 4.26
C LEU A 528 -6.70 18.28 3.45
N GLY A 529 -7.79 17.79 2.83
CA GLY A 529 -7.75 16.54 2.06
C GLY A 529 -8.96 16.37 1.15
N LEU A 530 -8.81 15.48 0.16
CA LEU A 530 -9.82 15.00 -0.78
C LEU A 530 -9.49 13.52 -1.02
N HIS A 531 -10.47 12.62 -1.05
CA HIS A 531 -10.11 11.22 -1.32
C HIS A 531 -11.03 10.49 -2.31
N THR A 532 -12.19 11.04 -2.65
CA THR A 532 -13.11 10.43 -3.62
C THR A 532 -13.63 11.44 -4.61
N ILE A 533 -13.63 11.08 -5.90
CA ILE A 533 -14.24 11.86 -6.98
C ILE A 533 -15.08 10.97 -7.88
N ASN A 534 -16.30 11.38 -8.15
CA ASN A 534 -17.21 10.66 -9.02
C ASN A 534 -18.06 11.58 -9.87
N ARG A 535 -18.57 11.05 -10.99
CA ARG A 535 -19.53 11.75 -11.87
C ARG A 535 -20.60 10.78 -12.38
N ALA A 536 -21.84 11.28 -12.46
CA ALA A 536 -22.94 10.63 -13.17
C ALA A 536 -23.73 11.69 -13.94
N GLY A 537 -23.73 11.62 -15.27
CA GLY A 537 -24.28 12.65 -16.13
C GLY A 537 -23.66 14.01 -15.84
N ALA A 538 -24.49 15.01 -15.54
CA ALA A 538 -24.04 16.36 -15.18
C ALA A 538 -23.64 16.51 -13.70
N LEU A 539 -23.97 15.56 -12.82
CA LEU A 539 -23.66 15.63 -11.40
C LEU A 539 -22.23 15.14 -11.13
N SER A 540 -21.37 16.05 -10.67
CA SER A 540 -20.02 15.75 -10.15
C SER A 540 -20.03 15.87 -8.64
N VAL A 541 -19.39 14.91 -7.94
CA VAL A 541 -19.32 14.85 -6.48
C VAL A 541 -17.88 14.59 -6.02
N THR A 542 -17.55 15.09 -4.86
CA THR A 542 -16.30 14.82 -4.14
C THR A 542 -16.54 14.94 -2.65
N ASP A 543 -15.58 14.52 -1.86
CA ASP A 543 -15.54 14.82 -0.44
C ASP A 543 -14.41 15.81 -0.11
N ALA A 544 -14.42 16.32 1.11
CA ALA A 544 -13.40 17.22 1.60
C ALA A 544 -13.16 17.00 3.09
N PHE A 545 -11.90 16.92 3.48
CA PHE A 545 -11.50 16.80 4.87
C PHE A 545 -11.23 18.16 5.49
N LEU A 546 -11.83 18.42 6.63
CA LEU A 546 -11.72 19.65 7.41
C LEU A 546 -11.35 19.31 8.86
N ARG A 547 -10.75 20.27 9.56
CA ARG A 547 -10.64 20.23 11.01
C ARG A 547 -11.47 21.33 11.63
N ARG A 548 -12.28 20.96 12.61
CA ARG A 548 -13.03 21.92 13.40
C ARG A 548 -12.61 21.89 14.87
N SER A 549 -12.75 23.00 15.56
CA SER A 549 -12.50 23.07 16.99
C SER A 549 -13.42 22.15 17.77
N ARG A 550 -12.91 21.49 18.81
CA ARG A 550 -13.74 20.78 19.80
C ARG A 550 -14.51 21.72 20.71
N PHE A 551 -14.01 22.95 20.88
CA PHE A 551 -14.47 23.94 21.88
C PHE A 551 -15.23 25.12 21.25
N GLY A 552 -15.37 25.15 19.92
CA GLY A 552 -16.10 26.20 19.22
C GLY A 552 -17.57 25.84 18.97
N ALA A 553 -18.44 26.84 19.07
CA ALA A 553 -19.87 26.73 18.79
C ALA A 553 -20.15 26.33 17.33
#